data_4f81d5fb1767e57e54d240dc90511e98
#
_entry.id   4f81d5fb1767e57e54d240dc90511e98
#
_cell.length_a   1.000
_cell.length_b   1.000
_cell.length_c   1.000
_cell.angle_alpha   90.00
_cell.angle_beta   90.00
_cell.angle_gamma   90.00
#
_symmetry.space_group_name_H-M   'P 1'
#
loop_
_entity.id
_entity.type
_entity.pdbx_description
1 polymer ?
#
loop_
_entity_poly.entity_id
_entity_poly.type
_entity_poly.pdbx_seq_one_letter_code
_entity_poly.pdbx_strand_id
1 'polypeptide(L)'
;MPALKVGDPAPEFELPALIGGIKQRFRLRDCRGKNNVVIAFHPLNWTPVXARQMAAYNAELAKFAACDAQVVGISVDSIYSTTAWEKQIGPLDYALAADYWPHGEVAQKFGVFREKGEFAGISERAIFVVDKNGKVVFSRVYPVEQLPDTAELFPVLQKLK
;
A
#
# COMPACT_ATOMS: atom_id res chain seq x y z
N MET A 1 2.69 -14.39 -12.14
CA MET A 1 2.36 -13.21 -12.95
C MET A 1 3.27 -12.08 -12.53
N PRO A 2 3.84 -11.34 -13.48
CA PRO A 2 4.75 -10.25 -13.09
C PRO A 2 4.00 -9.09 -12.47
N ALA A 3 4.74 -8.24 -11.77
CA ALA A 3 4.14 -7.05 -11.17
C ALA A 3 3.55 -6.15 -12.26
N LEU A 4 2.46 -5.49 -11.94
CA LEU A 4 1.84 -4.55 -12.86
C LEU A 4 2.85 -3.46 -13.22
N LYS A 5 2.70 -2.93 -14.44
CA LYS A 5 3.61 -1.93 -15.00
C LYS A 5 2.89 -0.61 -15.20
N VAL A 6 3.67 0.44 -15.32
CA VAL A 6 3.14 1.73 -15.72
C VAL A 6 2.32 1.58 -17.00
N GLY A 7 1.11 2.13 -16.99
CA GLY A 7 0.18 2.03 -18.09
C GLY A 7 -0.89 0.98 -17.91
N ASP A 8 -0.68 0.01 -17.02
CA ASP A 8 -1.70 -1.02 -16.77
C ASP A 8 -2.87 -0.42 -16.01
N PRO A 9 -4.09 -0.91 -16.27
CA PRO A 9 -5.20 -0.56 -15.39
C PRO A 9 -5.01 -1.24 -14.03
N ALA A 10 -5.27 -0.52 -12.96
CA ALA A 10 -5.18 -1.10 -11.63
C ALA A 10 -6.43 -1.95 -11.39
N PRO A 11 -6.28 -3.18 -10.91
CA PRO A 11 -7.45 -3.98 -10.56
C PRO A 11 -8.19 -3.39 -9.37
N GLU A 12 -9.49 -3.47 -9.39
CA GLU A 12 -10.28 -3.04 -8.25
C GLU A 12 -10.12 -4.00 -7.10
N PHE A 13 -10.20 -3.45 -5.89
CA PHE A 13 -10.19 -4.30 -4.70
C PHE A 13 -10.89 -3.60 -3.56
N GLU A 14 -11.30 -4.40 -2.59
CA GLU A 14 -11.92 -3.93 -1.37
C GLU A 14 -11.42 -4.82 -0.25
N LEU A 15 -10.91 -4.21 0.81
CA LEU A 15 -10.31 -4.95 1.92
C LEU A 15 -10.75 -4.36 3.25
N PRO A 16 -10.82 -5.20 4.29
CA PRO A 16 -10.92 -4.64 5.65
C PRO A 16 -9.71 -3.74 5.90
N ALA A 17 -9.93 -2.63 6.57
CA ALA A 17 -8.86 -1.67 6.77
C ALA A 17 -9.03 -0.96 8.09
N LEU A 18 -7.92 -0.46 8.61
CA LEU A 18 -7.89 0.39 9.76
C LEU A 18 -7.59 1.79 9.26
N ILE A 19 -8.48 2.72 9.47
CA ILE A 19 -8.29 4.10 9.00
C ILE A 19 -8.47 5.02 10.19
N GLY A 20 -7.38 5.69 10.59
CA GLY A 20 -7.41 6.51 11.79
C GLY A 20 -7.77 5.72 13.02
N GLY A 21 -7.35 4.47 13.10
CA GLY A 21 -7.64 3.61 14.23
C GLY A 21 -9.01 2.98 14.24
N ILE A 22 -9.82 3.23 13.22
CA ILE A 22 -11.20 2.73 13.15
C ILE A 22 -11.31 1.69 12.05
N LYS A 23 -11.90 0.54 12.38
CA LYS A 23 -12.08 -0.53 11.41
C LYS A 23 -13.14 -0.12 10.39
N GLN A 24 -12.77 -0.23 9.11
CA GLN A 24 -13.62 0.15 7.99
C GLN A 24 -13.30 -0.76 6.83
N ARG A 25 -13.74 -0.38 5.66
CA ARG A 25 -13.33 -1.04 4.42
C ARG A 25 -12.68 -0.01 3.51
N PHE A 26 -11.61 -0.41 2.85
CA PHE A 26 -10.95 0.43 1.85
C PHE A 26 -11.35 -0.12 0.48
N ARG A 27 -11.90 0.74 -0.36
CA ARG A 27 -12.27 0.40 -1.73
C ARG A 27 -11.51 1.30 -2.67
N LEU A 28 -10.74 0.71 -3.58
CA LEU A 28 -9.98 1.53 -4.52
C LEU A 28 -10.90 2.41 -5.36
N ARG A 29 -12.05 1.89 -5.75
CA ARG A 29 -12.98 2.65 -6.59
C ARG A 29 -13.50 3.93 -5.94
N ASP A 30 -13.46 4.01 -4.62
CA ASP A 30 -13.92 5.22 -3.94
C ASP A 30 -12.98 6.39 -4.18
N CYS A 31 -11.76 6.13 -4.64
CA CYS A 31 -10.79 7.18 -4.94
C CYS A 31 -10.87 7.66 -6.38
N ARG A 32 -11.54 6.90 -7.24
CA ARG A 32 -11.60 7.21 -8.67
C ARG A 32 -12.17 8.60 -8.89
N GLY A 33 -11.47 9.42 -9.64
CA GLY A 33 -11.90 10.78 -9.92
C GLY A 33 -11.62 11.78 -8.80
N LYS A 34 -11.12 11.32 -7.66
CA LYS A 34 -10.92 12.19 -6.49
C LYS A 34 -9.47 12.22 -6.05
N ASN A 35 -8.87 11.05 -5.90
CA ASN A 35 -7.52 10.96 -5.35
C ASN A 35 -6.66 10.02 -6.19
N ASN A 36 -5.40 10.38 -6.31
CA ASN A 36 -4.36 9.42 -6.65
C ASN A 36 -4.13 8.56 -5.42
N VAL A 37 -3.66 7.34 -5.62
CA VAL A 37 -3.46 6.42 -4.49
C VAL A 37 -2.05 5.86 -4.54
N VAL A 38 -1.33 6.00 -3.43
CA VAL A 38 -0.05 5.32 -3.23
C VAL A 38 -0.36 4.02 -2.51
N ILE A 39 -0.19 2.91 -3.23
CA ILE A 39 -0.46 1.57 -2.68
C ILE A 39 0.88 0.97 -2.30
N ALA A 40 1.09 0.76 -1.01
CA ALA A 40 2.36 0.25 -0.50
C ALA A 40 2.15 -1.14 0.09
N PHE A 41 2.55 -2.17 -0.66
CA PHE A 41 2.57 -3.54 -0.13
C PHE A 41 3.80 -3.71 0.75
N HIS A 42 3.61 -4.23 1.95
CA HIS A 42 4.74 -4.62 2.80
C HIS A 42 4.58 -6.08 3.17
N PRO A 43 5.72 -6.81 3.33
CA PRO A 43 5.62 -8.27 3.47
C PRO A 43 4.83 -8.71 4.70
N LEU A 44 5.15 -8.17 5.87
CA LEU A 44 4.47 -8.53 7.12
C LEU A 44 4.57 -7.39 8.11
N ASN A 45 3.53 -7.24 8.90
CA ASN A 45 3.57 -6.38 10.08
C ASN A 45 4.66 -6.88 11.04
N TRP A 46 5.02 -6.09 12.01
CA TRP A 46 5.91 -6.43 13.11
C TRP A 46 7.38 -6.53 12.72
N THR A 47 7.74 -6.08 11.52
CA THR A 47 9.13 -6.06 11.10
C THR A 47 9.67 -4.64 11.13
N PRO A 48 10.99 -4.47 11.35
CA PRO A 48 11.52 -3.10 11.54
C PRO A 48 11.34 -2.19 10.33
N VAL A 49 11.57 -2.68 9.14
CA VAL A 49 11.45 -1.85 7.95
C VAL A 49 10.02 -1.37 7.74
N UNK A 50 9.12 -2.07 7.97
CA UNK A 50 7.93 -1.79 7.83
C UNK A 50 7.53 -0.78 8.59
N ALA A 51 7.85 -0.94 9.80
CA ALA A 51 7.45 0.09 10.74
C ALA A 51 7.99 1.46 10.35
N ARG A 52 9.24 1.51 9.96
CA ARG A 52 9.82 2.79 9.54
C ARG A 52 9.17 3.31 8.26
N GLN A 53 8.81 2.40 7.37
CA GLN A 53 8.15 2.79 6.12
C GLN A 53 6.79 3.43 6.43
N MET A 54 6.01 2.80 7.28
CA MET A 54 4.68 3.31 7.61
C MET A 54 4.76 4.66 8.32
N ALA A 55 5.73 4.81 9.21
CA ALA A 55 5.93 6.08 9.90
C ALA A 55 6.35 7.18 8.94
N ALA A 56 7.16 6.85 7.93
CA ALA A 56 7.59 7.84 6.94
C ALA A 56 6.40 8.40 6.16
N TYR A 57 5.46 7.53 5.78
CA TYR A 57 4.26 8.02 5.08
C TYR A 57 3.44 8.92 5.98
N ASN A 58 3.30 8.53 7.24
CA ASN A 58 2.49 9.32 8.16
C ASN A 58 3.09 10.71 8.37
N ALA A 59 4.41 10.80 8.41
CA ALA A 59 5.08 12.07 8.59
C ALA A 59 4.88 13.01 7.41
N GLU A 60 4.56 12.47 6.23
CA GLU A 60 4.47 13.28 5.01
C GLU A 60 3.06 13.33 4.43
N LEU A 61 2.04 13.02 5.25
CA LEU A 61 0.67 12.97 4.73
C LEU A 61 0.22 14.29 4.14
N ALA A 62 0.65 15.42 4.71
CA ALA A 62 0.25 16.71 4.13
C ALA A 62 0.85 16.91 2.74
N LYS A 63 2.06 16.42 2.50
CA LYS A 63 2.66 16.50 1.17
C LYS A 63 1.91 15.62 0.17
N PHE A 64 1.51 14.43 0.61
CA PHE A 64 0.70 13.58 -0.26
C PHE A 64 -0.66 14.23 -0.55
N ALA A 65 -1.30 14.78 0.48
CA ALA A 65 -2.60 15.43 0.27
C ALA A 65 -2.50 16.62 -0.66
N ALA A 66 -1.37 17.34 -0.63
CA ALA A 66 -1.16 18.47 -1.55
C ALA A 66 -1.08 18.01 -3.00
N CYS A 67 -0.80 16.72 -3.23
CA CYS A 67 -0.80 16.11 -4.56
C CYS A 67 -2.10 15.35 -4.83
N ASP A 68 -3.13 15.59 -4.05
CA ASP A 68 -4.40 14.84 -4.12
C ASP A 68 -4.17 13.34 -3.97
N ALA A 69 -3.25 12.92 -3.12
CA ALA A 69 -2.91 11.51 -2.97
C ALA A 69 -3.26 11.00 -1.60
N GLN A 70 -3.86 9.81 -1.57
CA GLN A 70 -4.02 9.01 -0.36
C GLN A 70 -2.99 7.90 -0.35
N VAL A 71 -2.66 7.41 0.85
CA VAL A 71 -1.77 6.28 1.02
C VAL A 71 -2.58 5.12 1.58
N VAL A 72 -2.31 3.90 1.11
CA VAL A 72 -2.82 2.69 1.74
C VAL A 72 -1.68 1.68 1.84
N GLY A 73 -1.45 1.18 3.05
CA GLY A 73 -0.49 0.10 3.27
C GLY A 73 -1.23 -1.22 3.29
N ILE A 74 -0.68 -2.24 2.63
CA ILE A 74 -1.36 -3.53 2.50
C ILE A 74 -0.39 -4.64 2.88
N SER A 75 -0.83 -5.55 3.75
CA SER A 75 -0.10 -6.79 4.02
C SER A 75 -1.08 -7.92 4.12
N VAL A 76 -0.56 -9.15 4.18
CA VAL A 76 -1.41 -10.34 4.30
C VAL A 76 -1.85 -10.60 5.74
N ASP A 77 -1.48 -9.76 6.69
CA ASP A 77 -1.86 -9.92 8.08
C ASP A 77 -3.36 -9.72 8.27
N SER A 78 -3.89 -10.28 9.36
CA SER A 78 -5.29 -10.08 9.71
C SER A 78 -5.53 -8.64 10.17
N ILE A 79 -6.80 -8.24 10.17
CA ILE A 79 -7.14 -6.91 10.69
C ILE A 79 -6.83 -6.80 12.18
N TYR A 80 -6.86 -7.91 12.90
CA TYR A 80 -6.56 -7.89 14.33
C TYR A 80 -5.07 -7.70 14.59
N SER A 81 -4.23 -8.38 13.82
CA SER A 81 -2.79 -8.14 13.88
C SER A 81 -2.47 -6.70 13.51
N THR A 82 -3.11 -6.20 12.47
CA THR A 82 -2.88 -4.84 12.00
C THR A 82 -3.29 -3.80 13.05
N THR A 83 -4.41 -4.05 13.75
CA THR A 83 -4.85 -3.14 14.79
C THR A 83 -3.84 -3.06 15.94
N ALA A 84 -3.34 -4.21 16.39
CA ALA A 84 -2.36 -4.24 17.47
C ALA A 84 -1.04 -3.59 17.05
N TRP A 85 -0.63 -3.86 15.81
CA TRP A 85 0.62 -3.30 15.31
C TRP A 85 0.53 -1.77 15.17
N GLU A 86 -0.60 -1.28 14.69
CA GLU A 86 -0.76 0.17 14.52
C GLU A 86 -0.66 0.88 15.88
N LYS A 87 -1.20 0.27 16.92
CA LYS A 87 -1.07 0.84 18.27
C LYS A 87 0.39 0.90 18.70
N GLN A 88 1.18 -0.09 18.28
CA GLN A 88 2.59 -0.16 18.66
C GLN A 88 3.42 0.89 17.92
N ILE A 89 3.15 1.11 16.64
CA ILE A 89 4.00 1.98 15.82
C ILE A 89 3.41 3.36 15.57
N GLY A 90 2.11 3.52 15.83
CA GLY A 90 1.41 4.72 15.44
C GLY A 90 1.12 5.66 16.55
N PRO A 91 -0.02 6.33 16.45
CA PRO A 91 -1.10 6.10 15.46
C PRO A 91 -0.73 6.55 14.06
N LEU A 92 -1.43 5.98 13.08
CA LEU A 92 -1.27 6.36 11.69
C LEU A 92 -2.59 6.97 11.19
N ASP A 93 -2.48 7.99 10.36
CA ASP A 93 -3.66 8.72 9.88
C ASP A 93 -4.01 8.39 8.45
N TYR A 94 -3.66 7.18 8.00
CA TYR A 94 -4.01 6.68 6.68
C TYR A 94 -4.36 5.21 6.79
N ALA A 95 -4.82 4.61 5.70
CA ALA A 95 -5.37 3.26 5.73
C ALA A 95 -4.28 2.18 5.79
N LEU A 96 -4.46 1.23 6.71
CA LEU A 96 -3.74 -0.04 6.70
C LEU A 96 -4.74 -1.13 6.38
N ALA A 97 -4.58 -1.83 5.26
CA ALA A 97 -5.55 -2.80 4.79
C ALA A 97 -5.02 -4.21 4.94
N ALA A 98 -5.95 -5.13 5.19
CA ALA A 98 -5.64 -6.52 5.52
C ALA A 98 -6.03 -7.42 4.34
N ASP A 99 -5.02 -7.91 3.62
CA ASP A 99 -5.19 -8.80 2.49
C ASP A 99 -5.14 -10.25 2.98
N TYR A 100 -5.93 -10.53 4.01
CA TYR A 100 -5.85 -11.76 4.77
C TYR A 100 -6.64 -12.88 4.10
N TRP A 101 -7.86 -12.57 3.60
CA TRP A 101 -8.70 -13.63 3.04
C TRP A 101 -9.53 -13.12 1.88
N PRO A 102 -9.55 -13.79 0.72
CA PRO A 102 -8.66 -14.92 0.39
C PRO A 102 -7.22 -14.48 0.47
N HIS A 103 -6.38 -15.34 1.01
CA HIS A 103 -5.03 -14.96 1.41
C HIS A 103 -4.22 -14.39 0.27
N GLY A 104 -3.82 -13.14 0.41
CA GLY A 104 -2.96 -12.50 -0.57
C GLY A 104 -3.62 -12.24 -1.91
N GLU A 105 -4.96 -12.21 -1.95
CA GLU A 105 -5.66 -12.07 -3.23
C GLU A 105 -5.30 -10.77 -3.93
N VAL A 106 -5.22 -9.66 -3.19
CA VAL A 106 -4.90 -8.38 -3.81
C VAL A 106 -3.45 -8.35 -4.25
N ALA A 107 -2.54 -8.90 -3.42
CA ALA A 107 -1.14 -9.01 -3.83
C ALA A 107 -1.02 -9.82 -5.11
N GLN A 108 -1.83 -10.88 -5.26
CA GLN A 108 -1.82 -11.66 -6.50
C GLN A 108 -2.30 -10.83 -7.68
N LYS A 109 -3.34 -10.03 -7.49
CA LYS A 109 -3.85 -9.20 -8.59
C LYS A 109 -2.82 -8.17 -9.06
N PHE A 110 -1.96 -7.71 -8.14
CA PHE A 110 -0.93 -6.74 -8.50
C PHE A 110 0.39 -7.41 -8.92
N GLY A 111 0.45 -8.74 -8.85
CA GLY A 111 1.62 -9.48 -9.28
C GLY A 111 2.78 -9.45 -8.31
N VAL A 112 2.50 -9.30 -7.01
CA VAL A 112 3.55 -9.18 -6.00
C VAL A 112 3.41 -10.20 -4.87
N PHE A 113 2.62 -11.24 -5.05
CA PHE A 113 2.47 -12.29 -4.05
C PHE A 113 3.56 -13.36 -4.25
N ARG A 114 4.21 -13.76 -3.16
CA ARG A 114 5.24 -14.79 -3.23
C ARG A 114 4.58 -16.16 -3.08
N GLU A 115 4.66 -16.95 -4.13
CA GLU A 115 3.98 -18.24 -4.16
C GLU A 115 4.84 -19.39 -3.70
N LYS A 116 6.17 -19.22 -3.66
CA LYS A 116 7.06 -20.32 -3.29
C LYS A 116 8.32 -19.77 -2.65
N GLY A 117 9.11 -20.69 -2.12
CA GLY A 117 10.35 -20.34 -1.48
C GLY A 117 10.18 -20.07 0.00
N GLU A 118 11.24 -19.56 0.59
CA GLU A 118 11.30 -19.38 2.04
C GLU A 118 10.19 -18.45 2.56
N PHE A 119 9.86 -17.45 1.78
CA PHE A 119 8.85 -16.46 2.20
C PHE A 119 7.55 -16.61 1.44
N ALA A 120 7.20 -17.84 1.06
CA ALA A 120 5.92 -18.08 0.40
C ALA A 120 4.78 -17.64 1.31
N GLY A 121 3.77 -17.02 0.72
CA GLY A 121 2.59 -16.60 1.46
C GLY A 121 2.58 -15.16 1.89
N ILE A 122 3.64 -14.41 1.61
CA ILE A 122 3.67 -12.97 1.89
C ILE A 122 3.83 -12.21 0.59
N SER A 123 3.69 -10.90 0.65
CA SER A 123 3.90 -10.09 -0.55
C SER A 123 5.35 -9.64 -0.62
N GLU A 124 5.73 -9.18 -1.81
CA GLU A 124 6.94 -8.38 -1.96
C GLU A 124 6.75 -7.04 -1.25
N ARG A 125 7.85 -6.31 -1.04
CA ARG A 125 7.78 -4.90 -0.72
C ARG A 125 7.66 -4.16 -2.04
N ALA A 126 6.53 -3.51 -2.29
CA ALA A 126 6.28 -2.94 -3.60
C ALA A 126 5.39 -1.72 -3.48
N ILE A 127 5.63 -0.73 -4.33
CA ILE A 127 4.80 0.47 -4.35
C ILE A 127 4.24 0.66 -5.75
N PHE A 128 2.95 0.94 -5.80
CA PHE A 128 2.27 1.35 -7.02
C PHE A 128 1.61 2.69 -6.77
N VAL A 129 1.69 3.59 -7.74
CA VAL A 129 0.85 4.80 -7.70
C VAL A 129 -0.20 4.64 -8.77
N VAL A 130 -1.45 4.80 -8.38
CA VAL A 130 -2.61 4.70 -9.27
C VAL A 130 -3.21 6.10 -9.38
N ASP A 131 -3.40 6.59 -10.60
CA ASP A 131 -3.93 7.94 -10.78
C ASP A 131 -5.46 7.95 -10.66
N LYS A 132 -6.04 9.14 -10.77
CA LYS A 132 -7.50 9.31 -10.61
C LYS A 132 -8.30 8.57 -11.66
N ASN A 133 -7.67 8.17 -12.77
CA ASN A 133 -8.34 7.40 -13.83
C ASN A 133 -8.17 5.90 -13.64
N GLY A 134 -7.50 5.47 -12.58
CA GLY A 134 -7.33 4.06 -12.30
C GLY A 134 -6.16 3.43 -13.03
N LYS A 135 -5.22 4.23 -13.53
CA LYS A 135 -4.03 3.70 -14.21
C LYS A 135 -2.83 3.72 -13.30
N VAL A 136 -2.01 2.67 -13.41
CA VAL A 136 -0.72 2.62 -12.73
C VAL A 136 0.21 3.61 -13.41
N VAL A 137 0.75 4.54 -12.63
CA VAL A 137 1.70 5.55 -13.13
C VAL A 137 3.08 5.40 -12.49
N PHE A 138 3.24 4.54 -11.52
CA PHE A 138 4.51 4.19 -10.90
C PHE A 138 4.42 2.76 -10.40
N SER A 139 5.50 2.00 -10.57
CA SER A 139 5.54 0.61 -10.13
C SER A 139 6.98 0.26 -9.80
N ARG A 140 7.21 -0.23 -8.59
CA ARG A 140 8.54 -0.67 -8.21
C ARG A 140 8.47 -1.74 -7.14
N VAL A 141 9.29 -2.78 -7.30
CA VAL A 141 9.47 -3.83 -6.29
C VAL A 141 10.85 -3.62 -5.68
N TYR A 142 10.91 -3.61 -4.35
CA TYR A 142 12.13 -3.32 -3.60
C TYR A 142 12.66 -4.59 -2.95
N PRO A 143 13.97 -4.67 -2.69
CA PRO A 143 14.44 -5.71 -1.78
C PRO A 143 13.67 -5.64 -0.46
N VAL A 144 13.42 -6.80 0.14
CA VAL A 144 12.54 -6.86 1.32
C VAL A 144 13.05 -5.97 2.45
N GLU A 145 14.37 -5.86 2.60
CA GLU A 145 14.95 -5.11 3.70
C GLU A 145 15.22 -3.65 3.36
N GLN A 146 14.88 -3.20 2.16
CA GLN A 146 15.15 -1.82 1.77
C GLN A 146 13.97 -0.92 2.14
N LEU A 147 14.26 0.18 2.84
CA LEU A 147 13.25 1.20 3.13
C LEU A 147 13.05 2.04 1.86
N PRO A 148 11.85 2.02 1.27
CA PRO A 148 11.62 2.84 0.08
C PRO A 148 11.76 4.33 0.43
N ASP A 149 12.31 5.08 -0.50
CA ASP A 149 12.50 6.52 -0.33
C ASP A 149 11.28 7.25 -0.89
N THR A 150 10.54 7.95 -0.03
CA THR A 150 9.36 8.68 -0.48
C THR A 150 9.69 9.74 -1.51
N ALA A 151 10.94 10.21 -1.55
CA ALA A 151 11.34 11.25 -2.50
C ALA A 151 11.14 10.82 -3.95
N GLU A 152 11.12 9.51 -4.25
CA GLU A 152 10.89 9.10 -5.63
C GLU A 152 9.41 9.20 -6.04
N LEU A 153 8.51 9.34 -5.09
CA LEU A 153 7.08 9.40 -5.38
C LEU A 153 6.59 10.80 -5.73
N PHE A 154 7.16 11.82 -5.09
CA PHE A 154 6.61 13.16 -5.25
C PHE A 154 6.76 13.73 -6.67
N PRO A 155 7.88 13.50 -7.39
CA PRO A 155 7.90 13.95 -8.78
C PRO A 155 6.82 13.29 -9.64
N VAL A 156 6.54 12.01 -9.40
CA VAL A 156 5.49 11.32 -10.14
C VAL A 156 4.14 11.96 -9.83
N LEU A 157 3.84 12.17 -8.55
CA LEU A 157 2.56 12.74 -8.15
C LEU A 157 2.39 14.17 -8.65
N GLN A 158 3.46 14.96 -8.64
CA GLN A 158 3.38 16.35 -9.07
C GLN A 158 3.04 16.47 -10.55
N LYS A 159 3.47 15.51 -11.36
CA LYS A 159 3.13 15.51 -12.79
C LYS A 159 1.66 15.27 -13.03
N LEU A 160 0.94 14.73 -12.06
CA LEU A 160 -0.48 14.41 -12.21
C LEU A 160 -1.38 15.61 -11.94
N LYS A 161 -0.82 16.69 -11.45
CA LYS A 161 -1.61 17.87 -11.15
C LYS A 161 -1.87 18.71 -12.37
#